data_16ab15a0f057ed07c3c7aa45dc8d4d04
#
_entry.id   16ab15a0f057ed07c3c7aa45dc8d4d04
#
_cell.length_a   1.000
_cell.length_b   1.000
_cell.length_c   1.000
_cell.angle_alpha   90.00
_cell.angle_beta   90.00
_cell.angle_gamma   90.00
#
_symmetry.space_group_name_H-M   'P 1'
#
loop_
_entity.id
_entity.type
_entity.pdbx_description
1 polymer ?
#
loop_
_entity_poly.entity_id
_entity_poly.type
_entity_poly.pdbx_seq_one_letter_code
_entity_poly.pdbx_strand_id
1 'polypeptide(L)'
;MPNPVNRVSLLLIAINLLLAGNAHAARTSLDESVAAAMANFQVKIPAAPQLVEKAVGILVFPKVYKAGFVLGGGIGDGALQIRGETVQYYRTTSLSYGFQLGVQWRTEIVMFMSQEALDKFRSGNGWQAGIDGSIAVIAFGVGNSIDTDNIQEPIIGFIFDDKGLMFDLSLKGSKYWKVEEHPASN
;
A
#
# COMPACT_ATOMS: atom_id res chain seq x y z
N MET A 1 -37.60 30.12 -23.53
CA MET A 1 -36.45 29.28 -23.97
C MET A 1 -35.39 29.35 -22.88
N PRO A 2 -34.92 28.24 -22.31
CA PRO A 2 -33.91 28.28 -21.24
C PRO A 2 -32.57 28.79 -21.81
N ASN A 3 -31.95 29.69 -21.06
CA ASN A 3 -30.70 30.37 -21.39
C ASN A 3 -29.57 29.37 -21.60
N PRO A 4 -28.78 29.40 -22.68
CA PRO A 4 -27.69 28.44 -22.96
C PRO A 4 -26.63 28.40 -21.88
N VAL A 5 -26.38 29.48 -21.16
CA VAL A 5 -25.47 29.54 -20.01
C VAL A 5 -25.91 28.59 -18.89
N ASN A 6 -27.21 28.43 -18.66
CA ASN A 6 -27.75 27.56 -17.61
C ASN A 6 -27.57 26.07 -17.95
N ARG A 7 -27.55 25.71 -19.24
CA ARG A 7 -27.34 24.30 -19.67
C ARG A 7 -25.88 23.86 -19.53
N VAL A 8 -24.93 24.76 -19.81
CA VAL A 8 -23.49 24.48 -19.66
C VAL A 8 -23.15 24.33 -18.17
N SER A 9 -23.68 25.19 -17.30
CA SER A 9 -23.47 25.11 -15.86
C SER A 9 -24.04 23.81 -15.26
N LEU A 10 -25.25 23.42 -15.69
CA LEU A 10 -25.87 22.14 -15.26
C LEU A 10 -25.06 20.91 -15.74
N LEU A 11 -24.50 20.94 -16.94
CA LEU A 11 -23.67 19.88 -17.48
C LEU A 11 -22.35 19.74 -16.70
N LEU A 12 -21.70 20.85 -16.37
CA LEU A 12 -20.47 20.86 -15.58
C LEU A 12 -20.70 20.34 -14.15
N ILE A 13 -21.83 20.69 -13.53
CA ILE A 13 -22.20 20.18 -12.20
C ILE A 13 -22.44 18.67 -12.26
N ALA A 14 -23.14 18.18 -13.28
CA ALA A 14 -23.39 16.74 -13.46
C ALA A 14 -22.11 15.94 -13.68
N ILE A 15 -21.15 16.46 -14.45
CA ILE A 15 -19.85 15.83 -14.69
C ILE A 15 -19.05 15.77 -13.39
N ASN A 16 -19.02 16.83 -12.58
CA ASN A 16 -18.34 16.84 -11.29
C ASN A 16 -18.95 15.85 -10.29
N LEU A 17 -20.27 15.73 -10.23
CA LEU A 17 -20.97 14.73 -9.40
C LEU A 17 -20.64 13.30 -9.81
N LEU A 18 -20.54 13.02 -11.11
CA LEU A 18 -20.17 11.70 -11.63
C LEU A 18 -18.71 11.35 -11.30
N LEU A 19 -17.79 12.31 -11.43
CA LEU A 19 -16.38 12.11 -11.10
C LEU A 19 -16.15 11.89 -9.59
N ALA A 20 -16.86 12.65 -8.74
CA ALA A 20 -16.80 12.50 -7.29
C ALA A 20 -17.36 11.14 -6.84
N GLY A 21 -18.45 10.68 -7.45
CA GLY A 21 -19.03 9.36 -7.17
C GLY A 21 -18.09 8.21 -7.49
N ASN A 22 -17.38 8.28 -8.62
CA ASN A 22 -16.40 7.27 -9.00
C ASN A 22 -15.17 7.25 -8.09
N ALA A 23 -14.69 8.39 -7.64
CA ALA A 23 -13.55 8.47 -6.72
C ALA A 23 -13.90 7.88 -5.35
N HIS A 24 -15.11 8.14 -4.84
CA HIS A 24 -15.56 7.60 -3.58
C HIS A 24 -15.73 6.07 -3.65
N ALA A 25 -16.36 5.55 -4.69
CA ALA A 25 -16.51 4.11 -4.90
C ALA A 25 -15.15 3.38 -5.03
N ALA A 26 -14.17 3.99 -5.70
CA ALA A 26 -12.83 3.43 -5.83
C ALA A 26 -12.10 3.37 -4.48
N ARG A 27 -12.27 4.34 -3.60
CA ARG A 27 -11.69 4.34 -2.24
C ARG A 27 -12.33 3.28 -1.36
N THR A 28 -13.65 3.19 -1.36
CA THR A 28 -14.36 2.15 -0.60
C THR A 28 -13.89 0.76 -1.01
N SER A 29 -13.71 0.49 -2.30
CA SER A 29 -13.21 -0.79 -2.81
C SER A 29 -11.74 -1.05 -2.43
N LEU A 30 -10.91 0.00 -2.33
CA LEU A 30 -9.52 -0.13 -1.86
C LEU A 30 -9.48 -0.43 -0.36
N ASP A 31 -10.26 0.26 0.47
CA ASP A 31 -10.34 0.02 1.91
C ASP A 31 -10.84 -1.40 2.22
N GLU A 32 -11.84 -1.90 1.48
CA GLU A 32 -12.28 -3.30 1.57
C GLU A 32 -11.15 -4.29 1.21
N SER A 33 -10.39 -3.99 0.17
CA SER A 33 -9.25 -4.80 -0.25
C SER A 33 -8.12 -4.78 0.78
N VAL A 34 -7.86 -3.63 1.40
CA VAL A 34 -6.89 -3.46 2.50
C VAL A 34 -7.32 -4.28 3.72
N ALA A 35 -8.59 -4.19 4.11
CA ALA A 35 -9.14 -4.98 5.22
C ALA A 35 -9.02 -6.49 4.96
N ALA A 36 -9.34 -6.94 3.75
CA ALA A 36 -9.18 -8.34 3.35
C ALA A 36 -7.70 -8.80 3.38
N ALA A 37 -6.77 -7.96 2.92
CA ALA A 37 -5.34 -8.25 2.96
C ALA A 37 -4.83 -8.36 4.41
N MET A 38 -5.27 -7.48 5.31
CA MET A 38 -4.94 -7.54 6.73
C MET A 38 -5.51 -8.77 7.42
N ALA A 39 -6.76 -9.13 7.13
CA ALA A 39 -7.36 -10.37 7.64
C ALA A 39 -6.58 -11.62 7.17
N ASN A 40 -6.20 -11.67 5.89
CA ASN A 40 -5.39 -12.75 5.34
C ASN A 40 -4.00 -12.81 5.99
N PHE A 41 -3.37 -11.67 6.24
CA PHE A 41 -2.09 -11.59 6.95
C PHE A 41 -2.20 -12.17 8.36
N GLN A 42 -3.23 -11.81 9.12
CA GLN A 42 -3.44 -12.32 10.48
C GLN A 42 -3.69 -13.83 10.52
N VAL A 43 -4.33 -14.39 9.51
CA VAL A 43 -4.56 -15.83 9.38
C VAL A 43 -3.27 -16.58 9.02
N LYS A 44 -2.48 -16.02 8.09
CA LYS A 44 -1.28 -16.69 7.55
C LYS A 44 -0.06 -16.57 8.48
N ILE A 45 0.03 -15.51 9.26
CA ILE A 45 1.19 -15.17 10.09
C ILE A 45 0.82 -15.26 11.58
N PRO A 46 1.26 -16.29 12.32
CA PRO A 46 0.91 -16.44 13.74
C PRO A 46 1.30 -15.25 14.63
N ALA A 47 2.39 -14.56 14.29
CA ALA A 47 2.87 -13.39 15.03
C ALA A 47 2.15 -12.08 14.63
N ALA A 48 1.27 -12.09 13.61
CA ALA A 48 0.63 -10.89 13.09
C ALA A 48 -0.14 -10.10 14.14
N PRO A 49 -0.94 -10.70 15.05
CA PRO A 49 -1.66 -9.92 16.05
C PRO A 49 -0.74 -9.09 16.94
N GLN A 50 0.38 -9.67 17.39
CA GLN A 50 1.37 -8.99 18.23
C GLN A 50 2.09 -7.88 17.45
N LEU A 51 2.39 -8.11 16.16
CA LEU A 51 3.04 -7.13 15.30
C LEU A 51 2.11 -5.95 15.01
N VAL A 52 0.84 -6.21 14.75
CA VAL A 52 -0.19 -5.17 14.54
C VAL A 52 -0.35 -4.30 15.78
N GLU A 53 -0.34 -4.91 16.98
CA GLU A 53 -0.44 -4.19 18.25
C GLU A 53 0.77 -3.28 18.51
N LYS A 54 1.99 -3.74 18.17
CA LYS A 54 3.24 -2.98 18.34
C LYS A 54 3.45 -1.90 17.28
N ALA A 55 2.85 -2.04 16.10
CA ALA A 55 3.05 -1.10 15.01
C ALA A 55 2.33 0.23 15.25
N VAL A 56 3.04 1.34 15.08
CA VAL A 56 2.48 2.70 15.17
C VAL A 56 1.79 3.14 13.88
N GLY A 57 2.05 2.43 12.78
CA GLY A 57 1.39 2.61 11.49
C GLY A 57 1.63 1.41 10.59
N ILE A 58 0.67 1.10 9.73
CA ILE A 58 0.72 -0.04 8.81
C ILE A 58 0.32 0.43 7.42
N LEU A 59 1.22 0.29 6.47
CA LEU A 59 0.97 0.62 5.06
C LEU A 59 0.71 -0.68 4.30
N VAL A 60 -0.46 -0.79 3.71
CA VAL A 60 -0.95 -2.01 3.05
C VAL A 60 -1.20 -1.77 1.58
N PHE A 61 -0.57 -2.55 0.73
CA PHE A 61 -0.84 -2.64 -0.70
C PHE A 61 -1.46 -4.01 -0.98
N PRO A 62 -2.80 -4.10 -1.12
CA PRO A 62 -3.48 -5.39 -1.28
C PRO A 62 -3.06 -6.11 -2.55
N LYS A 63 -2.80 -5.35 -3.62
CA LYS A 63 -2.38 -5.87 -4.92
C LYS A 63 -1.33 -4.97 -5.55
N VAL A 64 -0.11 -5.47 -5.63
CA VAL A 64 0.97 -4.88 -6.42
C VAL A 64 1.15 -5.73 -7.67
N TYR A 65 0.75 -5.20 -8.80
CA TYR A 65 0.86 -5.89 -10.09
C TYR A 65 2.27 -5.74 -10.63
N LYS A 66 2.86 -6.84 -11.04
CA LYS A 66 4.15 -6.88 -11.72
C LYS A 66 3.95 -7.33 -13.15
N ALA A 67 4.54 -6.60 -14.08
CA ALA A 67 4.61 -6.97 -15.48
C ALA A 67 6.02 -6.71 -16.01
N GLY A 68 6.51 -7.61 -16.86
CA GLY A 68 7.83 -7.44 -17.50
C GLY A 68 8.34 -8.71 -18.15
N PHE A 69 9.29 -8.57 -19.08
CA PHE A 69 9.91 -9.70 -19.78
C PHE A 69 11.39 -9.87 -19.38
N VAL A 70 12.18 -8.82 -19.36
CA VAL A 70 13.58 -8.77 -18.89
C VAL A 70 13.76 -7.66 -17.86
N LEU A 71 13.06 -6.56 -18.09
CA LEU A 71 12.88 -5.45 -17.17
C LEU A 71 11.40 -5.44 -16.77
N GLY A 72 11.12 -5.52 -15.50
CA GLY A 72 9.77 -5.49 -14.96
C GLY A 72 9.54 -4.30 -14.08
N GLY A 73 8.29 -3.85 -14.04
CA GLY A 73 7.81 -2.83 -13.10
C GLY A 73 6.68 -3.37 -12.25
N GLY A 74 6.57 -2.89 -11.03
CA GLY A 74 5.43 -3.12 -10.16
C GLY A 74 4.69 -1.81 -9.90
N ILE A 75 3.35 -1.87 -9.83
CA ILE A 75 2.51 -0.75 -9.45
C ILE A 75 1.36 -1.26 -8.58
N GLY A 76 1.02 -0.52 -7.53
CA GLY A 76 -0.11 -0.84 -6.68
C GLY A 76 -0.57 0.38 -5.87
N ASP A 77 -1.86 0.43 -5.59
CA ASP A 77 -2.45 1.39 -4.68
C ASP A 77 -2.67 0.74 -3.31
N GLY A 78 -2.50 1.52 -2.26
CA GLY A 78 -2.58 1.07 -0.89
C GLY A 78 -3.00 2.17 0.08
N ALA A 79 -3.16 1.80 1.34
CA ALA A 79 -3.55 2.71 2.39
C ALA A 79 -2.64 2.60 3.60
N LEU A 80 -2.29 3.74 4.18
CA LEU A 80 -1.66 3.84 5.50
C LEU A 80 -2.75 3.85 6.56
N GLN A 81 -2.68 2.89 7.46
CA GLN A 81 -3.56 2.78 8.61
C GLN A 81 -2.81 3.14 9.89
N ILE A 82 -3.45 3.93 10.74
CA ILE A 82 -3.02 4.23 12.10
C ILE A 82 -4.17 3.84 13.03
N ARG A 83 -3.91 2.94 13.97
CA ARG A 83 -4.93 2.38 14.89
C ARG A 83 -6.13 1.77 14.16
N GLY A 84 -5.89 1.17 12.99
CA GLY A 84 -6.93 0.52 12.18
C GLY A 84 -7.72 1.45 11.26
N GLU A 85 -7.48 2.76 11.30
CA GLU A 85 -8.15 3.74 10.45
C GLU A 85 -7.25 4.18 9.29
N THR A 86 -7.78 4.25 8.08
CA THR A 86 -7.09 4.78 6.92
C THR A 86 -6.89 6.29 7.06
N VAL A 87 -5.62 6.73 7.11
CA VAL A 87 -5.25 8.14 7.27
C VAL A 87 -4.72 8.77 5.99
N GLN A 88 -4.23 7.96 5.04
CA GLN A 88 -3.68 8.44 3.78
C GLN A 88 -3.57 7.29 2.77
N TYR A 89 -3.84 7.58 1.51
CA TYR A 89 -3.61 6.66 0.40
C TYR A 89 -2.23 6.87 -0.21
N TYR A 90 -1.64 5.77 -0.67
CA TYR A 90 -0.31 5.74 -1.28
C TYR A 90 -0.33 4.91 -2.55
N ARG A 91 0.57 5.24 -3.46
CA ARG A 91 0.91 4.40 -4.61
C ARG A 91 2.33 3.92 -4.46
N THR A 92 2.57 2.63 -4.72
CA THR A 92 3.91 2.06 -4.84
C THR A 92 4.26 1.82 -6.28
N THR A 93 5.54 1.99 -6.61
CA THR A 93 6.13 1.49 -7.84
C THR A 93 7.48 0.86 -7.51
N SER A 94 7.82 -0.21 -8.21
CA SER A 94 9.10 -0.90 -8.06
C SER A 94 9.64 -1.28 -9.42
N LEU A 95 10.98 -1.25 -9.55
CA LEU A 95 11.67 -1.82 -10.69
C LEU A 95 12.19 -3.20 -10.29
N SER A 96 12.02 -4.20 -11.15
CA SER A 96 12.56 -5.54 -10.94
C SER A 96 13.29 -6.00 -12.20
N TYR A 97 14.44 -6.65 -11.97
CA TYR A 97 15.18 -7.36 -13.01
C TYR A 97 14.87 -8.84 -12.86
N GLY A 98 14.54 -9.53 -13.95
CA GLY A 98 14.36 -10.97 -13.95
C GLY A 98 13.43 -11.46 -15.05
N PHE A 99 13.65 -12.70 -15.49
CA PHE A 99 12.76 -13.40 -16.42
C PHE A 99 11.45 -13.79 -15.70
N GLN A 100 10.43 -12.96 -15.84
CA GLN A 100 9.08 -13.29 -15.40
C GLN A 100 8.14 -13.17 -16.59
N LEU A 101 7.66 -14.31 -17.08
CA LEU A 101 6.62 -14.36 -18.10
C LEU A 101 5.25 -14.24 -17.42
N GLY A 102 4.53 -13.16 -17.72
CA GLY A 102 3.15 -13.00 -17.26
C GLY A 102 2.93 -11.82 -16.30
N VAL A 103 1.67 -11.61 -15.96
CA VAL A 103 1.24 -10.67 -14.94
C VAL A 103 1.10 -11.43 -13.64
N GLN A 104 1.86 -11.01 -12.63
CA GLN A 104 1.76 -11.53 -11.26
C GLN A 104 1.32 -10.40 -10.35
N TRP A 105 0.67 -10.73 -9.26
CA TRP A 105 0.36 -9.79 -8.21
C TRP A 105 0.81 -10.35 -6.85
N ARG A 106 1.11 -9.44 -5.94
CA ARG A 106 1.48 -9.75 -4.57
C ARG A 106 0.89 -8.73 -3.62
N THR A 107 0.72 -9.11 -2.38
CA THR A 107 0.39 -8.21 -1.28
C THR A 107 1.70 -7.76 -0.61
N GLU A 108 1.80 -6.47 -0.31
CA GLU A 108 2.90 -5.91 0.47
C GLU A 108 2.33 -5.23 1.71
N ILE A 109 2.88 -5.57 2.87
CA ILE A 109 2.56 -4.92 4.15
C ILE A 109 3.85 -4.35 4.72
N VAL A 110 3.87 -3.06 5.01
CA VAL A 110 4.99 -2.36 5.64
C VAL A 110 4.52 -1.84 6.99
N MET A 111 5.18 -2.26 8.06
CA MET A 111 4.86 -1.87 9.42
C MET A 111 5.93 -0.93 9.97
N PHE A 112 5.51 0.19 10.48
CA PHE A 112 6.36 1.16 11.18
C PHE A 112 6.34 0.82 12.66
N MET A 113 7.50 0.37 13.17
CA MET A 113 7.65 -0.07 14.56
C MET A 113 8.05 1.10 15.49
N SER A 114 8.43 2.27 14.93
CA SER A 114 8.74 3.47 15.69
C SER A 114 8.03 4.69 15.10
N GLN A 115 7.66 5.62 15.98
CA GLN A 115 7.02 6.87 15.60
C GLN A 115 7.94 7.72 14.70
N GLU A 116 9.24 7.75 15.00
CA GLU A 116 10.23 8.47 14.21
C GLU A 116 10.25 7.98 12.73
N ALA A 117 10.23 6.65 12.53
CA ALA A 117 10.20 6.07 11.18
C ALA A 117 8.91 6.43 10.44
N LEU A 118 7.76 6.39 11.12
CA LEU A 118 6.48 6.79 10.55
C LEU A 118 6.46 8.26 10.17
N ASP A 119 6.94 9.13 11.05
CA ASP A 119 6.97 10.58 10.81
C ASP A 119 7.91 10.94 9.66
N LYS A 120 9.09 10.30 9.60
CA LYS A 120 10.02 10.45 8.49
C LYS A 120 9.41 10.00 7.16
N PHE A 121 8.71 8.86 7.15
CA PHE A 121 7.99 8.38 5.97
C PHE A 121 6.91 9.37 5.51
N ARG A 122 6.16 9.94 6.46
CA ARG A 122 5.06 10.85 6.18
C ARG A 122 5.49 12.28 5.86
N SER A 123 6.71 12.71 6.21
CA SER A 123 7.17 14.10 6.07
C SER A 123 7.30 14.58 4.64
N GLY A 124 7.57 13.66 3.68
CA GLY A 124 7.73 13.96 2.26
C GLY A 124 6.52 13.59 1.40
N ASN A 125 6.54 14.02 0.14
CA ASN A 125 5.56 13.58 -0.88
C ASN A 125 5.94 12.26 -1.53
N GLY A 126 7.17 11.77 -1.28
CA GLY A 126 7.68 10.50 -1.76
C GLY A 126 8.76 9.95 -0.85
N TRP A 127 8.84 8.63 -0.78
CA TRP A 127 9.83 7.90 0.00
C TRP A 127 10.33 6.69 -0.79
N GLN A 128 11.65 6.45 -0.79
CA GLN A 128 12.26 5.34 -1.51
C GLN A 128 13.00 4.41 -0.56
N ALA A 129 12.58 3.14 -0.56
CA ALA A 129 13.23 2.11 0.22
C ALA A 129 14.68 1.87 -0.22
N GLY A 130 15.60 1.88 0.75
CA GLY A 130 17.04 1.74 0.53
C GLY A 130 17.78 3.05 0.26
N ILE A 131 17.06 4.19 0.14
CA ILE A 131 17.63 5.54 0.05
C ILE A 131 17.19 6.38 1.26
N ASP A 132 15.87 6.54 1.45
CA ASP A 132 15.32 7.36 2.54
C ASP A 132 15.24 6.58 3.86
N GLY A 133 15.28 5.25 3.78
CA GLY A 133 15.30 4.32 4.90
C GLY A 133 15.30 2.87 4.43
N SER A 134 15.61 1.95 5.32
CA SER A 134 15.60 0.51 5.06
C SER A 134 14.28 -0.10 5.52
N ILE A 135 13.81 -1.12 4.77
CA ILE A 135 12.72 -2.00 5.18
C ILE A 135 13.33 -3.40 5.34
N ALA A 136 13.30 -3.93 6.54
CA ALA A 136 13.68 -5.31 6.79
C ALA A 136 12.53 -6.23 6.38
N VAL A 137 12.69 -6.98 5.29
CA VAL A 137 11.70 -7.96 4.86
C VAL A 137 11.80 -9.20 5.73
N ILE A 138 10.73 -9.52 6.43
CA ILE A 138 10.64 -10.69 7.28
C ILE A 138 10.24 -11.88 6.43
N ALA A 139 11.14 -12.84 6.33
CA ALA A 139 10.88 -14.14 5.70
C ALA A 139 10.52 -15.17 6.77
N PHE A 140 9.39 -15.84 6.62
CA PHE A 140 9.01 -16.97 7.45
C PHE A 140 9.59 -18.26 6.88
N GLY A 141 10.44 -18.93 7.66
CA GLY A 141 10.81 -20.32 7.41
C GLY A 141 9.85 -21.29 8.10
N VAL A 142 9.66 -22.47 7.52
CA VAL A 142 8.94 -23.56 8.17
C VAL A 142 9.69 -23.89 9.48
N GLY A 143 9.07 -23.60 10.63
CA GLY A 143 9.60 -23.91 11.96
C GLY A 143 10.23 -22.76 12.74
N ASN A 144 10.36 -21.56 12.19
CA ASN A 144 10.84 -20.40 12.93
C ASN A 144 9.68 -19.49 13.36
N SER A 145 9.51 -19.34 14.67
CA SER A 145 8.69 -18.25 15.23
C SER A 145 9.41 -16.93 15.00
N ILE A 146 8.67 -15.89 14.59
CA ILE A 146 9.20 -14.52 14.66
C ILE A 146 9.34 -14.19 16.14
N ASP A 147 10.55 -13.88 16.57
CA ASP A 147 10.77 -13.30 17.88
C ASP A 147 10.33 -11.83 17.84
N THR A 148 9.06 -11.62 18.15
CA THR A 148 8.46 -10.27 18.13
C THR A 148 8.99 -9.35 19.22
N ASP A 149 9.66 -9.92 20.23
CA ASP A 149 10.20 -9.14 21.34
C ASP A 149 11.59 -8.57 21.03
N ASN A 150 12.30 -9.16 20.06
CA ASN A 150 13.60 -8.71 19.61
C ASN A 150 13.61 -8.02 18.24
N ILE A 151 12.46 -7.63 17.69
CA ILE A 151 12.41 -6.81 16.47
C ILE A 151 12.93 -5.42 16.81
N GLN A 152 14.16 -5.13 16.40
CA GLN A 152 14.80 -3.83 16.57
C GLN A 152 14.70 -2.94 15.33
N GLU A 153 14.21 -3.49 14.21
CA GLU A 153 14.11 -2.78 12.96
C GLU A 153 12.96 -1.77 13.00
N PRO A 154 13.22 -0.48 12.68
CA PRO A 154 12.21 0.58 12.75
C PRO A 154 11.11 0.42 11.69
N ILE A 155 11.40 -0.31 10.59
CA ILE A 155 10.45 -0.61 9.53
C ILE A 155 10.65 -2.05 9.10
N ILE A 156 9.58 -2.84 9.19
CA ILE A 156 9.54 -4.23 8.73
C ILE A 156 8.54 -4.40 7.60
N GLY A 157 8.79 -5.37 6.72
CA GLY A 157 7.94 -5.63 5.57
C GLY A 157 7.61 -7.10 5.41
N PHE A 158 6.41 -7.37 4.91
CA PHE A 158 5.94 -8.71 4.53
C PHE A 158 5.49 -8.68 3.09
N ILE A 159 5.85 -9.73 2.35
CA ILE A 159 5.46 -9.90 0.96
C ILE A 159 4.86 -11.30 0.83
N PHE A 160 3.65 -11.40 0.33
CA PHE A 160 2.98 -12.67 0.11
C PHE A 160 2.01 -12.62 -1.06
N ASP A 161 1.73 -13.78 -1.64
CA ASP A 161 0.69 -14.02 -2.63
C ASP A 161 -0.39 -14.97 -2.08
N ASP A 162 -1.24 -15.50 -2.94
CA ASP A 162 -2.26 -16.49 -2.57
C ASP A 162 -1.67 -17.78 -2.02
N LYS A 163 -0.43 -18.13 -2.37
CA LYS A 163 0.26 -19.36 -1.95
C LYS A 163 0.96 -19.22 -0.61
N GLY A 164 1.23 -18.00 -0.13
CA GLY A 164 1.88 -17.72 1.13
C GLY A 164 2.96 -16.66 1.06
N LEU A 165 3.84 -16.63 2.06
CA LEU A 165 4.98 -15.72 2.07
C LEU A 165 5.93 -16.01 0.91
N MET A 166 6.36 -14.95 0.26
CA MET A 166 7.36 -15.00 -0.80
C MET A 166 8.74 -14.75 -0.18
N PHE A 167 9.64 -15.71 -0.38
CA PHE A 167 11.03 -15.64 0.04
C PHE A 167 11.88 -14.98 -1.05
N ASP A 168 13.04 -14.49 -0.68
CA ASP A 168 14.03 -13.85 -1.57
C ASP A 168 13.55 -12.59 -2.30
N LEU A 169 12.52 -11.94 -1.77
CA LEU A 169 12.06 -10.65 -2.28
C LEU A 169 12.57 -9.51 -1.42
N SER A 170 12.84 -8.40 -2.08
CA SER A 170 13.25 -7.15 -1.46
C SER A 170 12.28 -6.04 -1.84
N LEU A 171 12.01 -5.17 -0.90
CA LEU A 171 11.34 -3.90 -1.15
C LEU A 171 12.31 -2.77 -1.50
N LYS A 172 13.63 -3.09 -1.52
CA LYS A 172 14.67 -2.13 -1.88
C LYS A 172 14.43 -1.57 -3.29
N GLY A 173 14.47 -0.26 -3.41
CA GLY A 173 14.19 0.44 -4.66
C GLY A 173 12.71 0.71 -4.92
N SER A 174 11.79 0.17 -4.12
CA SER A 174 10.37 0.56 -4.17
C SER A 174 10.23 2.01 -3.77
N LYS A 175 9.39 2.72 -4.53
CA LYS A 175 9.03 4.11 -4.24
C LYS A 175 7.59 4.15 -3.81
N TYR A 176 7.31 4.99 -2.83
CA TYR A 176 5.99 5.21 -2.26
C TYR A 176 5.68 6.69 -2.31
N TRP A 177 4.56 7.08 -2.91
CA TRP A 177 4.10 8.46 -2.90
C TRP A 177 2.64 8.57 -2.48
N LYS A 178 2.36 9.68 -1.83
CA LYS A 178 0.99 10.01 -1.44
C LYS A 178 0.14 10.18 -2.69
N VAL A 179 -1.04 9.58 -2.66
CA VAL A 179 -2.09 9.91 -3.61
C VAL A 179 -2.81 11.12 -3.05
N GLU A 180 -2.59 12.27 -3.65
CA GLU A 180 -3.30 13.49 -3.26
C GLU A 180 -4.79 13.32 -3.49
N GLU A 181 -5.58 13.77 -2.51
CA GLU A 181 -7.00 13.96 -2.75
C GLU A 181 -7.12 15.03 -3.83
N HIS A 182 -7.75 14.70 -4.94
CA HIS A 182 -8.22 15.75 -5.82
C HIS A 182 -9.20 16.59 -4.97
N PRO A 183 -8.90 17.86 -4.68
CA PRO A 183 -9.86 18.68 -3.97
C PRO A 183 -11.13 18.64 -4.80
N ALA A 184 -12.23 18.23 -4.17
CA ALA A 184 -13.53 18.46 -4.76
C ALA A 184 -13.56 19.96 -5.05
N SER A 185 -13.53 20.31 -6.33
CA SER A 185 -13.60 21.71 -6.76
C SER A 185 -14.87 22.31 -6.16
N ASN A 186 -14.68 23.28 -5.27
CA ASN A 186 -15.76 24.10 -4.74
C ASN A 186 -16.50 24.81 -5.87
#